data_ce675091b2dff32aa71fb9041261dea6
#
_entry.id   ce675091b2dff32aa71fb9041261dea6
#
_cell.length_a   1.000
_cell.length_b   1.000
_cell.length_c   1.000
_cell.angle_alpha   90.00
_cell.angle_beta   90.00
_cell.angle_gamma   90.00
#
_symmetry.space_group_name_H-M   'P 1'
#
loop_
_entity.id
_entity.type
_entity.pdbx_description
1 polymer ?
#
loop_
_entity_poly.entity_id
_entity_poly.type
_entity_poly.pdbx_seq_one_letter_code
_entity_poly.pdbx_strand_id
1 'polypeptide(L)'
;EEVSMTFEEKRAATLTNLQIARDLYAASSEEEIEQYAIIFQRGERTSEASFWHIINGPIADAIYHVGQIVSFRRTSGNPMNPKVNVFMGKNRE
;
A
#
# COMPACT_ATOMS: atom_id res chain seq x y z
N GLU A 1 -18.04 -16.95 1.36
CA GLU A 1 -18.84 -15.84 0.76
C GLU A 1 -17.90 -14.69 0.47
N GLU A 2 -17.78 -14.36 -0.80
CA GLU A 2 -16.98 -13.20 -1.22
C GLU A 2 -17.76 -11.93 -0.84
N VAL A 3 -17.25 -11.16 0.11
CA VAL A 3 -17.87 -9.88 0.49
C VAL A 3 -17.68 -8.91 -0.65
N SER A 4 -18.76 -8.60 -1.37
CA SER A 4 -18.75 -7.61 -2.43
C SER A 4 -18.68 -6.20 -1.81
N MET A 5 -17.53 -5.56 -1.94
CA MET A 5 -17.32 -4.16 -1.52
C MET A 5 -17.46 -3.22 -2.70
N THR A 6 -18.09 -2.08 -2.49
CA THR A 6 -18.08 -0.97 -3.45
C THR A 6 -16.68 -0.37 -3.60
N PHE A 7 -16.47 0.43 -4.65
CA PHE A 7 -15.20 1.14 -4.83
C PHE A 7 -14.88 2.07 -3.63
N GLU A 8 -15.88 2.79 -3.15
CA GLU A 8 -15.72 3.71 -2.01
C GLU A 8 -15.35 2.97 -0.72
N GLU A 9 -15.95 1.82 -0.48
CA GLU A 9 -15.61 0.96 0.66
C GLU A 9 -14.18 0.42 0.56
N LYS A 10 -13.77 -0.04 -0.63
CA LYS A 10 -12.39 -0.50 -0.87
C LYS A 10 -11.39 0.63 -0.65
N ARG A 11 -11.69 1.82 -1.17
CA ARG A 11 -10.85 3.01 -0.98
C ARG A 11 -10.72 3.38 0.49
N ALA A 12 -11.83 3.44 1.22
CA ALA A 12 -11.84 3.78 2.65
C ALA A 12 -11.04 2.75 3.47
N ALA A 13 -11.25 1.45 3.23
CA ALA A 13 -10.51 0.39 3.90
C ALA A 13 -9.00 0.47 3.61
N THR A 14 -8.61 0.74 2.36
CA THR A 14 -7.21 0.89 1.97
C THR A 14 -6.55 2.05 2.71
N LEU A 15 -7.18 3.22 2.74
CA LEU A 15 -6.65 4.40 3.44
C LEU A 15 -6.53 4.17 4.95
N THR A 16 -7.52 3.52 5.56
CA THR A 16 -7.50 3.16 6.98
C THR A 16 -6.35 2.21 7.29
N ASN A 17 -6.18 1.16 6.50
CA ASN A 17 -5.10 0.19 6.70
C ASN A 17 -3.71 0.81 6.51
N LEU A 18 -3.55 1.69 5.53
CA LEU A 18 -2.29 2.44 5.34
C LEU A 18 -1.98 3.36 6.51
N GLN A 19 -3.00 4.01 7.08
CA GLN A 19 -2.83 4.86 8.26
C GLN A 19 -2.41 4.05 9.49
N ILE A 20 -3.04 2.91 9.73
CA ILE A 20 -2.69 1.99 10.82
C ILE A 20 -1.24 1.51 10.68
N ALA A 21 -0.85 1.08 9.48
CA ALA A 21 0.52 0.62 9.22
C ALA A 21 1.55 1.75 9.43
N ARG A 22 1.26 2.95 8.92
CA ARG A 22 2.10 4.13 9.11
C ARG A 22 2.30 4.46 10.60
N ASP A 23 1.22 4.48 11.36
CA ASP A 23 1.26 4.83 12.77
C ASP A 23 2.03 3.78 13.59
N LEU A 24 1.85 2.49 13.25
CA LEU A 24 2.62 1.41 13.85
C LEU A 24 4.13 1.58 13.60
N TYR A 25 4.54 1.78 12.37
CA TYR A 25 5.96 1.94 12.03
C TYR A 25 6.56 3.22 12.61
N ALA A 26 5.80 4.32 12.64
CA ALA A 26 6.26 5.58 13.23
C ALA A 26 6.46 5.48 14.75
N ALA A 27 5.72 4.60 15.43
CA ALA A 27 5.83 4.36 16.86
C ALA A 27 6.88 3.29 17.22
N SER A 28 7.43 2.57 16.24
CA SER A 28 8.35 1.45 16.45
C SER A 28 9.80 1.89 16.31
N SER A 29 10.71 1.25 17.06
CA SER A 29 12.16 1.37 16.83
C SER A 29 12.59 0.54 15.59
N GLU A 30 13.80 0.78 15.08
CA GLU A 30 14.37 -0.02 13.99
C GLU A 30 14.47 -1.50 14.37
N GLU A 31 14.89 -1.78 15.61
CA GLU A 31 15.01 -3.15 16.12
C GLU A 31 13.65 -3.85 16.20
N GLU A 32 12.59 -3.14 16.59
CA GLU A 32 11.24 -3.69 16.61
C GLU A 32 10.75 -4.01 15.20
N ILE A 33 10.97 -3.11 14.23
CA ILE A 33 10.58 -3.30 12.83
C ILE A 33 11.28 -4.53 12.23
N GLU A 34 12.55 -4.74 12.52
CA GLU A 34 13.31 -5.91 12.07
C GLU A 34 12.76 -7.24 12.61
N GLN A 35 12.10 -7.21 13.77
CA GLN A 35 11.47 -8.38 14.38
C GLN A 35 10.03 -8.64 13.92
N TYR A 36 9.41 -7.73 13.18
CA TYR A 36 8.04 -7.92 12.72
C TYR A 36 7.93 -9.06 11.72
N ALA A 37 7.03 -9.98 12.04
CA ALA A 37 6.61 -11.04 11.15
C ALA A 37 5.31 -10.64 10.46
N ILE A 38 5.29 -10.76 9.14
CA ILE A 38 4.10 -10.53 8.33
C ILE A 38 3.44 -11.86 8.03
N ILE A 39 2.21 -12.02 8.46
CA ILE A 39 1.46 -13.24 8.29
C ILE A 39 0.52 -13.10 7.10
N PHE A 40 0.72 -13.93 6.09
CA PHE A 40 -0.21 -14.08 4.97
C PHE A 40 -1.14 -15.26 5.23
N GLN A 41 -2.44 -15.00 5.21
CA GLN A 41 -3.44 -16.04 5.41
C GLN A 41 -4.33 -16.18 4.18
N ARG A 42 -4.46 -17.40 3.65
CA ARG A 42 -5.38 -17.77 2.59
C ARG A 42 -6.16 -19.01 3.00
N GLY A 43 -7.39 -18.84 3.46
CA GLY A 43 -8.18 -19.92 4.05
C GLY A 43 -7.46 -20.50 5.26
N GLU A 44 -7.17 -21.80 5.24
CA GLU A 44 -6.45 -22.50 6.31
C GLU A 44 -4.90 -22.42 6.17
N ARG A 45 -4.41 -21.89 5.05
CA ARG A 45 -2.96 -21.78 4.81
C ARG A 45 -2.45 -20.45 5.34
N THR A 46 -1.39 -20.54 6.11
CA THR A 46 -0.63 -19.38 6.58
C THR A 46 0.82 -19.46 6.10
N SER A 47 1.39 -18.32 5.81
CA SER A 47 2.82 -18.18 5.56
C SER A 47 3.33 -16.94 6.27
N GLU A 48 4.60 -16.96 6.65
CA GLU A 48 5.26 -15.88 7.36
C GLU A 48 6.40 -15.31 6.52
N ALA A 49 6.55 -14.00 6.56
CA ALA A 49 7.64 -13.31 5.89
C ALA A 49 8.19 -12.19 6.80
N SER A 50 9.45 -11.83 6.58
CA SER A 50 10.07 -10.70 7.26
C SER A 50 9.54 -9.37 6.73
N PHE A 51 9.75 -8.29 7.48
CA PHE A 51 9.45 -6.93 7.04
C PHE A 51 10.11 -6.57 5.70
N TRP A 52 11.36 -6.99 5.50
CA TRP A 52 12.09 -6.75 4.24
C TRP A 52 11.44 -7.40 3.03
N HIS A 53 10.82 -8.56 3.21
CA HIS A 53 10.06 -9.22 2.14
C HIS A 53 8.85 -8.37 1.73
N ILE A 54 8.14 -7.74 2.67
CA ILE A 54 7.01 -6.85 2.38
C ILE A 54 7.43 -5.67 1.52
N ILE A 55 8.55 -5.03 1.84
CA ILE A 55 9.07 -3.88 1.08
C ILE A 55 9.49 -4.28 -0.32
N ASN A 56 10.24 -5.38 -0.45
CA ASN A 56 10.84 -5.82 -1.71
C ASN A 56 9.91 -6.67 -2.58
N GLY A 57 8.78 -7.08 -2.07
CA GLY A 57 7.75 -7.84 -2.78
C GLY A 57 6.44 -7.07 -2.89
N PRO A 58 5.48 -7.25 -1.98
CA PRO A 58 4.14 -6.69 -2.11
C PRO A 58 4.09 -5.17 -2.25
N ILE A 59 4.92 -4.41 -1.54
CA ILE A 59 4.94 -2.94 -1.66
C ILE A 59 5.55 -2.52 -3.00
N ALA A 60 6.63 -3.14 -3.43
CA ALA A 60 7.22 -2.87 -4.74
C ALA A 60 6.25 -3.20 -5.88
N ASP A 61 5.52 -4.30 -5.78
CA ASP A 61 4.46 -4.67 -6.73
C ASP A 61 3.32 -3.64 -6.75
N ALA A 62 2.87 -3.18 -5.60
CA ALA A 62 1.85 -2.13 -5.49
C ALA A 62 2.31 -0.82 -6.15
N ILE A 63 3.55 -0.40 -5.96
CA ILE A 63 4.13 0.79 -6.60
C ILE A 63 4.17 0.62 -8.12
N TYR A 64 4.54 -0.56 -8.60
CA TYR A 64 4.52 -0.89 -10.04
C TYR A 64 3.11 -0.72 -10.62
N HIS A 65 2.08 -1.25 -9.97
CA HIS A 65 0.69 -1.12 -10.41
C HIS A 65 0.17 0.32 -10.33
N VAL A 66 0.59 1.10 -9.34
CA VAL A 66 0.28 2.54 -9.27
C VAL A 66 0.83 3.25 -10.50
N GLY A 67 2.05 2.94 -10.94
CA GLY A 67 2.61 3.48 -12.18
C GLY A 67 1.77 3.16 -13.42
N GLN A 68 1.24 1.93 -13.52
CA GLN A 68 0.33 1.55 -14.60
C GLN A 68 -0.97 2.36 -14.57
N ILE A 69 -1.59 2.54 -13.40
CA ILE A 69 -2.81 3.34 -13.23
C ILE A 69 -2.57 4.79 -13.65
N VAL A 70 -1.44 5.38 -13.27
CA VAL A 70 -1.04 6.73 -13.69
C VAL A 70 -0.96 6.85 -15.20
N SER A 71 -0.36 5.86 -15.87
CA SER A 71 -0.26 5.80 -17.33
C SER A 71 -1.63 5.71 -17.99
N PHE A 72 -2.50 4.82 -17.52
CA PHE A 72 -3.87 4.68 -18.02
C PHE A 72 -4.69 5.96 -17.83
N ARG A 73 -4.54 6.65 -16.73
CA ARG A 73 -5.21 7.94 -16.49
C ARG A 73 -4.78 8.99 -17.48
N ARG A 74 -3.49 9.09 -17.78
CA ARG A 74 -2.98 10.02 -18.80
C ARG A 74 -3.56 9.73 -20.18
N THR A 75 -3.56 8.48 -20.58
CA THR A 75 -4.06 8.02 -21.88
C THR A 75 -5.56 8.25 -22.03
N SER A 76 -6.33 8.07 -20.94
CA SER A 76 -7.79 8.27 -20.94
C SER A 76 -8.24 9.73 -20.77
N GLY A 77 -7.32 10.68 -20.70
CA GLY A 77 -7.64 12.09 -20.53
C GLY A 77 -8.01 12.51 -19.10
N ASN A 78 -7.69 11.66 -18.10
CA ASN A 78 -7.91 11.93 -16.67
C ASN A 78 -6.58 11.86 -15.89
N PRO A 79 -5.61 12.75 -16.17
CA PRO A 79 -4.31 12.72 -15.50
C PRO A 79 -4.42 12.98 -14.00
N MET A 80 -3.40 12.56 -13.27
CA MET A 80 -3.26 12.93 -11.86
C MET A 80 -3.15 14.43 -11.67
N ASN A 81 -3.52 14.88 -10.47
CA ASN A 81 -3.27 16.27 -10.08
C ASN A 81 -1.76 16.59 -10.23
N PRO A 82 -1.39 17.65 -11.00
CA PRO A 82 0.00 17.99 -11.23
C PRO A 82 0.76 18.43 -9.98
N LYS A 83 0.07 18.72 -8.89
CA LYS A 83 0.69 19.00 -7.60
C LYS A 83 1.23 17.76 -6.89
N VAL A 84 0.82 16.56 -7.28
CA VAL A 84 1.34 15.32 -6.67
C VAL A 84 2.83 15.19 -6.97
N ASN A 85 3.63 15.18 -5.92
CA ASN A 85 5.06 14.93 -6.00
C ASN A 85 5.36 13.51 -5.50
N VAL A 86 5.40 12.58 -6.42
CA VAL A 86 5.63 11.15 -6.10
C VAL A 86 7.03 10.90 -5.50
N PHE A 87 8.00 11.74 -5.85
CA PHE A 87 9.36 11.60 -5.33
C PHE A 87 9.47 11.96 -3.84
N MET A 88 8.71 12.94 -3.42
CA MET A 88 8.71 13.40 -2.02
C MET A 88 7.58 12.82 -1.18
N GLY A 89 6.66 12.06 -1.78
CA GLY A 89 5.50 11.50 -1.09
C GLY A 89 4.51 12.55 -0.56
N LYS A 90 4.47 13.75 -1.15
CA LYS A 90 3.59 14.85 -0.73
C LYS A 90 3.16 15.71 -1.91
N ASN A 91 2.13 16.51 -1.72
CA ASN A 91 1.73 17.49 -2.71
C ASN A 91 2.67 18.71 -2.69
N ARG A 92 2.86 19.32 -3.86
CA ARG A 92 3.49 20.64 -3.98
C ARG A 92 2.51 21.70 -3.48
N GLU A 93 3.03 22.67 -2.80
CA GLU A 93 2.28 23.86 -2.39
C GLU A 93 1.83 24.71 -3.58
#